data_a9d524b213956a00fc318f46c63d8ee8
#
_entry.id   a9d524b213956a00fc318f46c63d8ee8
#
_cell.length_a   1.000
_cell.length_b   1.000
_cell.length_c   1.000
_cell.angle_alpha   90.00
_cell.angle_beta   90.00
_cell.angle_gamma   90.00
#
_symmetry.space_group_name_H-M   'P 1'
#
loop_
_entity.id
_entity.type
_entity.pdbx_description
1 polymer ?
#
loop_
_entity_poly.entity_id
_entity_poly.type
_entity_poly.pdbx_seq_one_letter_code
_entity_poly.pdbx_strand_id
1 'polypeptide(L)'
;MKKVLIAADEVDKWSQLCEGLKNEWECTTVNLDVFEKFHTIAVYDAVLMLVRNDNGKLGRLIWEVRQYSRAPIIVVIPGIQAVKKYIEWGADLVFPHPSVSLINTYLYALLRRSDITWNTGRKREKQEIIRKGKLLIDCRYHTVYWGKHELATLNEREKAFLYLLADASRQVVTHEIIFEQLWKE
;
A
#
# COMPACT_ATOMS: atom_id res chain seq x y z
N MET A 1 5.80 -8.46 13.52
CA MET A 1 4.63 -7.63 13.80
C MET A 1 4.25 -6.95 12.49
N LYS A 2 2.97 -6.73 12.19
CA LYS A 2 2.54 -6.03 10.98
C LYS A 2 2.81 -4.53 11.12
N LYS A 3 3.21 -3.86 10.02
CA LYS A 3 3.60 -2.45 10.00
C LYS A 3 2.43 -1.57 9.58
N VAL A 4 2.09 -0.59 10.41
CA VAL A 4 1.02 0.36 10.15
C VAL A 4 1.59 1.77 10.04
N LEU A 5 1.33 2.43 8.90
CA LEU A 5 1.64 3.84 8.74
C LEU A 5 0.46 4.68 9.23
N ILE A 6 0.71 5.59 10.15
CA ILE A 6 -0.29 6.53 10.67
C ILE A 6 0.05 7.93 10.15
N ALA A 7 -0.78 8.46 9.28
CA ALA A 7 -0.69 9.82 8.78
C ALA A 7 -1.75 10.69 9.48
N ALA A 8 -1.33 11.70 10.24
CA ALA A 8 -2.22 12.53 11.03
C ALA A 8 -2.02 14.02 10.74
N ASP A 9 -3.11 14.81 10.69
CA ASP A 9 -3.06 16.26 10.52
C ASP A 9 -2.51 16.96 11.75
N GLU A 10 -2.91 16.52 12.93
CA GLU A 10 -2.49 17.06 14.23
C GLU A 10 -2.00 15.90 15.12
N VAL A 11 -0.73 15.48 14.94
CA VAL A 11 -0.15 14.27 15.59
C VAL A 11 -0.37 14.28 17.10
N ASP A 12 -0.21 15.43 17.76
CA ASP A 12 -0.33 15.54 19.21
C ASP A 12 -1.75 15.21 19.72
N LYS A 13 -2.77 15.58 18.96
CA LYS A 13 -4.17 15.31 19.31
C LYS A 13 -4.58 13.85 19.13
N TRP A 14 -3.80 13.09 18.38
CA TRP A 14 -4.01 11.67 18.14
C TRP A 14 -3.09 10.78 18.98
N SER A 15 -2.27 11.37 19.87
CA SER A 15 -1.23 10.66 20.64
C SER A 15 -1.75 9.45 21.39
N GLN A 16 -2.85 9.58 22.14
CA GLN A 16 -3.45 8.47 22.90
C GLN A 16 -3.91 7.31 21.98
N LEU A 17 -4.49 7.63 20.83
CA LEU A 17 -4.88 6.64 19.85
C LEU A 17 -3.65 5.93 19.27
N CYS A 18 -2.64 6.69 18.90
CA CYS A 18 -1.40 6.15 18.33
C CYS A 18 -0.66 5.25 19.34
N GLU A 19 -0.62 5.64 20.61
CA GLU A 19 -0.02 4.81 21.66
C GLU A 19 -0.80 3.52 21.89
N GLY A 20 -2.13 3.60 21.91
CA GLY A 20 -2.96 2.40 22.03
C GLY A 20 -2.75 1.40 20.89
N LEU A 21 -2.52 1.89 19.67
CA LEU A 21 -2.24 1.04 18.51
C LEU A 21 -0.85 0.41 18.54
N LYS A 22 0.15 1.07 19.11
CA LYS A 22 1.53 0.54 19.23
C LYS A 22 1.62 -0.72 20.09
N ASN A 23 0.63 -1.00 20.92
CA ASN A 23 0.60 -2.24 21.71
C ASN A 23 0.44 -3.49 20.83
N GLU A 24 -0.17 -3.37 19.66
CA GLU A 24 -0.50 -4.48 18.77
C GLU A 24 0.21 -4.42 17.40
N TRP A 25 0.65 -3.21 17.00
CA TRP A 25 1.20 -2.95 15.67
C TRP A 25 2.54 -2.22 15.73
N GLU A 26 3.41 -2.47 14.74
CA GLU A 26 4.61 -1.66 14.52
C GLU A 26 4.19 -0.36 13.80
N CYS A 27 3.92 0.70 14.59
CA CYS A 27 3.38 1.95 14.06
C CYS A 27 4.48 2.97 13.76
N THR A 28 4.42 3.54 12.57
CA THR A 28 5.17 4.76 12.20
C THR A 28 4.18 5.91 12.05
N THR A 29 4.36 6.99 12.81
CA THR A 29 3.49 8.17 12.74
C THR A 29 4.18 9.28 11.96
N VAL A 30 3.46 9.90 11.02
CA VAL A 30 3.93 11.02 10.20
C VAL A 30 2.86 12.12 10.17
N ASN A 31 3.30 13.36 9.98
CA ASN A 31 2.36 14.46 9.76
C ASN A 31 1.80 14.37 8.33
N LEU A 32 0.50 14.56 8.17
CA LEU A 32 -0.19 14.46 6.89
C LEU A 32 0.30 15.51 5.88
N ASP A 33 0.69 16.70 6.32
CA ASP A 33 1.19 17.76 5.46
C ASP A 33 2.61 17.48 4.90
N VAL A 34 3.39 16.64 5.60
CA VAL A 34 4.75 16.23 5.19
C VAL A 34 4.73 14.91 4.42
N PHE A 35 3.55 14.33 4.22
CA PHE A 35 3.33 13.02 3.62
C PHE A 35 3.60 12.98 2.09
N GLU A 36 4.41 13.88 1.56
CA GLU A 36 4.77 13.91 0.13
C GLU A 36 5.79 12.82 -0.29
N LYS A 37 6.36 12.08 0.65
CA LYS A 37 7.35 11.03 0.36
C LYS A 37 6.72 9.65 0.29
N PHE A 38 5.85 9.42 -0.69
CA PHE A 38 5.12 8.16 -0.92
C PHE A 38 6.00 6.93 -1.20
N HIS A 39 7.29 7.12 -1.36
CA HIS A 39 8.21 6.07 -1.78
C HIS A 39 8.41 4.94 -0.76
N THR A 40 8.04 5.17 0.49
CA THR A 40 8.19 4.19 1.58
C THR A 40 6.88 3.51 1.97
N ILE A 41 5.75 3.88 1.37
CA ILE A 41 4.43 3.34 1.73
C ILE A 41 4.33 1.83 1.45
N ALA A 42 5.01 1.36 0.42
CA ALA A 42 4.98 -0.04 0.03
C ALA A 42 5.51 -1.02 1.11
N VAL A 43 6.23 -0.53 2.13
CA VAL A 43 6.71 -1.38 3.24
C VAL A 43 5.69 -1.57 4.34
N TYR A 44 4.57 -0.84 4.33
CA TYR A 44 3.53 -0.93 5.34
C TYR A 44 2.42 -1.88 4.91
N ASP A 45 1.92 -2.64 5.89
CA ASP A 45 0.81 -3.58 5.71
C ASP A 45 -0.55 -2.86 5.69
N ALA A 46 -0.66 -1.70 6.33
CA ALA A 46 -1.84 -0.85 6.32
C ALA A 46 -1.49 0.63 6.46
N VAL A 47 -2.40 1.50 6.02
CA VAL A 47 -2.31 2.96 6.18
C VAL A 47 -3.53 3.46 6.95
N LEU A 48 -3.30 4.21 8.01
CA LEU A 48 -4.33 4.87 8.81
C LEU A 48 -4.18 6.38 8.65
N MET A 49 -5.20 7.05 8.13
CA MET A 49 -5.24 8.50 8.00
C MET A 49 -6.17 9.09 9.06
N LEU A 50 -5.61 9.90 9.94
CA LEU A 50 -6.31 10.54 11.04
C LEU A 50 -6.45 12.04 10.74
N VAL A 51 -7.67 12.48 10.44
CA VAL A 51 -7.94 13.84 9.97
C VAL A 51 -9.06 14.46 10.81
N ARG A 52 -8.84 15.64 11.34
CA ARG A 52 -9.87 16.40 12.04
C ARG A 52 -10.60 17.38 11.11
N ASN A 53 -9.83 17.98 10.20
CA ASN A 53 -10.38 18.94 9.25
C ASN A 53 -9.88 18.60 7.84
N ASP A 54 -10.79 18.22 6.96
CA ASP A 54 -10.43 18.05 5.54
C ASP A 54 -10.33 19.44 4.89
N ASN A 55 -9.11 19.80 4.53
CA ASN A 55 -8.81 20.99 3.73
C ASN A 55 -8.91 20.72 2.21
N GLY A 56 -9.57 19.64 1.80
CA GLY A 56 -9.73 19.23 0.40
C GLY A 56 -8.56 18.44 -0.16
N LYS A 57 -7.48 18.25 0.60
CA LYS A 57 -6.29 17.51 0.12
C LYS A 57 -6.37 16.00 0.36
N LEU A 58 -7.20 15.57 1.33
CA LEU A 58 -7.23 14.18 1.79
C LEU A 58 -7.54 13.19 0.67
N GLY A 59 -8.52 13.49 -0.17
CA GLY A 59 -8.88 12.61 -1.28
C GLY A 59 -7.75 12.45 -2.29
N ARG A 60 -7.03 13.54 -2.61
CA ARG A 60 -5.84 13.48 -3.47
C ARG A 60 -4.76 12.60 -2.83
N LEU A 61 -4.52 12.72 -1.53
CA LEU A 61 -3.56 11.89 -0.81
C LEU A 61 -3.93 10.42 -0.84
N ILE A 62 -5.21 10.08 -0.63
CA ILE A 62 -5.71 8.69 -0.74
C ILE A 62 -5.43 8.14 -2.14
N TRP A 63 -5.79 8.91 -3.17
CA TRP A 63 -5.54 8.51 -4.56
C TRP A 63 -4.04 8.33 -4.84
N GLU A 64 -3.19 9.25 -4.38
CA GLU A 64 -1.74 9.16 -4.54
C GLU A 64 -1.17 7.93 -3.82
N VAL A 65 -1.62 7.64 -2.58
CA VAL A 65 -1.23 6.42 -1.85
C VAL A 65 -1.59 5.16 -2.64
N ARG A 66 -2.76 5.12 -3.27
CA ARG A 66 -3.18 3.98 -4.11
C ARG A 66 -2.31 3.75 -5.33
N GLN A 67 -1.63 4.78 -5.83
CA GLN A 67 -0.68 4.60 -6.94
C GLN A 67 0.58 3.82 -6.53
N TYR A 68 0.89 3.75 -5.21
CA TYR A 68 2.12 3.15 -4.69
C TYR A 68 1.88 1.97 -3.75
N SER A 69 0.65 1.77 -3.27
CA SER A 69 0.33 0.72 -2.30
C SER A 69 -1.09 0.20 -2.45
N ARG A 70 -1.24 -1.11 -2.29
CA ARG A 70 -2.54 -1.80 -2.17
C ARG A 70 -2.87 -2.14 -0.71
N ALA A 71 -2.03 -1.72 0.22
CA ALA A 71 -2.33 -1.86 1.63
C ALA A 71 -3.68 -1.22 1.96
N PRO A 72 -4.49 -1.80 2.86
CA PRO A 72 -5.75 -1.21 3.26
C PRO A 72 -5.55 0.19 3.81
N ILE A 73 -6.39 1.12 3.36
CA ILE A 73 -6.42 2.51 3.81
C ILE A 73 -7.67 2.72 4.66
N ILE A 74 -7.46 3.03 5.93
CA ILE A 74 -8.50 3.40 6.87
C ILE A 74 -8.43 4.91 7.09
N VAL A 75 -9.56 5.59 6.94
CA VAL A 75 -9.69 7.02 7.18
C VAL A 75 -10.57 7.29 8.39
N VAL A 76 -10.08 8.08 9.30
CA VAL A 76 -10.85 8.62 10.43
C VAL A 76 -11.01 10.11 10.22
N ILE A 77 -12.25 10.55 10.06
CA ILE A 77 -12.58 11.96 9.84
C ILE A 77 -13.96 12.29 10.43
N PRO A 78 -14.11 13.39 11.17
CA PRO A 78 -15.41 13.80 11.68
C PRO A 78 -16.40 14.11 10.54
N GLY A 79 -17.62 13.58 10.66
CA GLY A 79 -18.69 13.86 9.70
C GLY A 79 -18.85 12.81 8.61
N ILE A 80 -20.12 12.49 8.33
CA ILE A 80 -20.50 11.39 7.42
C ILE A 80 -20.58 11.85 5.94
N GLN A 81 -20.63 13.16 5.70
CA GLN A 81 -20.96 13.69 4.36
C GLN A 81 -19.94 13.37 3.27
N ALA A 82 -18.70 13.10 3.64
CA ALA A 82 -17.63 12.85 2.68
C ALA A 82 -17.24 11.36 2.52
N VAL A 83 -17.89 10.44 3.23
CA VAL A 83 -17.53 9.00 3.24
C VAL A 83 -17.50 8.42 1.82
N LYS A 84 -18.57 8.63 1.04
CA LYS A 84 -18.67 8.14 -0.34
C LYS A 84 -17.48 8.58 -1.19
N LYS A 85 -17.13 9.86 -1.13
CA LYS A 85 -16.01 10.45 -1.88
C LYS A 85 -14.67 9.78 -1.57
N TYR A 86 -14.38 9.51 -0.29
CA TYR A 86 -13.10 8.90 0.10
C TYR A 86 -13.01 7.42 -0.29
N ILE A 87 -14.14 6.70 -0.24
CA ILE A 87 -14.23 5.32 -0.74
C ILE A 87 -13.98 5.29 -2.26
N GLU A 88 -14.63 6.19 -3.02
CA GLU A 88 -14.42 6.30 -4.46
C GLU A 88 -12.95 6.64 -4.82
N TRP A 89 -12.25 7.35 -3.96
CA TRP A 89 -10.83 7.67 -4.15
C TRP A 89 -9.88 6.58 -3.67
N GLY A 90 -10.40 5.52 -3.08
CA GLY A 90 -9.64 4.31 -2.78
C GLY A 90 -9.44 3.99 -1.30
N ALA A 91 -10.11 4.69 -0.37
CA ALA A 91 -10.16 4.25 1.01
C ALA A 91 -10.96 2.96 1.13
N ASP A 92 -10.51 2.02 1.95
CA ASP A 92 -11.25 0.76 2.20
C ASP A 92 -12.28 0.94 3.30
N LEU A 93 -12.04 1.88 4.20
CA LEU A 93 -12.92 2.18 5.31
C LEU A 93 -12.82 3.65 5.72
N VAL A 94 -13.96 4.26 6.01
CA VAL A 94 -14.06 5.64 6.50
C VAL A 94 -15.05 5.69 7.65
N PHE A 95 -14.67 6.27 8.79
CA PHE A 95 -15.58 6.43 9.92
C PHE A 95 -15.25 7.65 10.79
N PRO A 96 -16.28 8.21 11.49
CA PRO A 96 -16.14 9.51 12.13
C PRO A 96 -15.54 9.47 13.55
N HIS A 97 -15.64 8.34 14.24
CA HIS A 97 -15.27 8.26 15.66
C HIS A 97 -14.23 7.17 15.88
N PRO A 98 -12.97 7.57 16.17
CA PRO A 98 -11.93 6.60 16.41
C PRO A 98 -12.03 6.00 17.83
N SER A 99 -11.94 4.67 17.90
CA SER A 99 -11.52 4.00 19.11
C SER A 99 -10.44 2.99 18.77
N VAL A 100 -9.48 2.79 19.67
CA VAL A 100 -8.38 1.84 19.47
C VAL A 100 -8.95 0.44 19.16
N SER A 101 -9.93 -0.01 19.94
CA SER A 101 -10.56 -1.32 19.77
C SER A 101 -11.21 -1.47 18.39
N LEU A 102 -11.92 -0.44 17.92
CA LEU A 102 -12.60 -0.48 16.62
C LEU A 102 -11.57 -0.52 15.49
N ILE A 103 -10.55 0.33 15.55
CA ILE A 103 -9.48 0.35 14.55
C ILE A 103 -8.76 -0.99 14.50
N ASN A 104 -8.40 -1.57 15.65
CA ASN A 104 -7.79 -2.88 15.72
C ASN A 104 -8.65 -3.96 15.08
N THR A 105 -9.95 -3.97 15.37
CA THR A 105 -10.91 -4.91 14.78
C THR A 105 -10.90 -4.83 13.25
N TYR A 106 -10.92 -3.63 12.70
CA TYR A 106 -10.91 -3.44 11.25
C TYR A 106 -9.55 -3.74 10.62
N LEU A 107 -8.46 -3.35 11.26
CA LEU A 107 -7.11 -3.72 10.81
C LEU A 107 -6.96 -5.24 10.73
N TYR A 108 -7.35 -5.97 11.78
CA TYR A 108 -7.34 -7.44 11.76
C TYR A 108 -8.22 -8.02 10.65
N ALA A 109 -9.43 -7.48 10.46
CA ALA A 109 -10.34 -7.97 9.43
C ALA A 109 -9.80 -7.73 8.01
N LEU A 110 -9.24 -6.55 7.74
CA LEU A 110 -8.72 -6.18 6.42
C LEU A 110 -7.42 -6.93 6.14
N LEU A 111 -6.51 -7.00 7.11
CA LEU A 111 -5.23 -7.69 6.95
C LEU A 111 -5.42 -9.21 6.83
N ARG A 112 -6.38 -9.80 7.54
CA ARG A 112 -6.74 -11.20 7.36
C ARG A 112 -7.24 -11.50 5.95
N ARG A 113 -8.03 -10.61 5.36
CA ARG A 113 -8.49 -10.78 3.97
C ARG A 113 -7.32 -10.72 2.98
N SER A 114 -6.39 -9.81 3.18
CA SER A 114 -5.17 -9.76 2.38
C SER A 114 -4.32 -11.01 2.54
N ASP A 115 -4.26 -11.59 3.75
CA ASP A 115 -3.56 -12.86 4.01
C ASP A 115 -4.28 -14.09 3.42
N ILE A 116 -5.61 -14.09 3.33
CA ILE A 116 -6.41 -15.20 2.76
C ILE A 116 -6.31 -15.25 1.23
N THR A 117 -6.36 -14.13 0.55
CA THR A 117 -6.05 -14.08 -0.89
C THR A 117 -4.61 -14.51 -1.19
N TRP A 118 -3.76 -14.49 -0.19
CA TRP A 118 -2.36 -14.88 -0.17
C TRP A 118 -2.13 -16.38 0.10
N ASN A 119 -3.00 -17.03 0.90
CA ASN A 119 -2.81 -18.42 1.33
C ASN A 119 -3.38 -19.47 0.37
N THR A 120 -4.00 -19.11 -0.74
CA THR A 120 -4.43 -20.06 -1.77
C THR A 120 -3.25 -20.51 -2.65
N GLY A 121 -2.23 -21.07 -2.02
CA GLY A 121 -1.32 -22.01 -2.69
C GLY A 121 -0.09 -21.44 -3.40
N ARG A 122 0.30 -20.18 -3.20
CA ARG A 122 1.55 -19.65 -3.77
C ARG A 122 2.58 -19.35 -2.68
N LYS A 123 3.80 -19.90 -2.84
CA LYS A 123 4.97 -19.56 -2.05
C LYS A 123 5.16 -18.04 -2.04
N ARG A 124 5.48 -17.47 -0.87
CA ARG A 124 5.83 -16.04 -0.69
C ARG A 124 6.92 -15.64 -1.69
N GLU A 125 6.55 -14.98 -2.75
CA GLU A 125 7.50 -14.20 -3.54
C GLU A 125 7.82 -12.94 -2.74
N LYS A 126 9.10 -12.78 -2.40
CA LYS A 126 9.62 -11.82 -1.40
C LYS A 126 9.57 -10.34 -1.80
N GLN A 127 9.12 -10.00 -3.00
CA GLN A 127 9.03 -8.59 -3.45
C GLN A 127 7.67 -8.34 -4.08
N GLU A 128 6.82 -7.61 -3.38
CA GLU A 128 5.50 -7.25 -3.87
C GLU A 128 5.54 -6.08 -4.86
N ILE A 129 6.56 -5.22 -4.74
CA ILE A 129 6.78 -4.07 -5.62
C ILE A 129 8.27 -3.98 -5.94
N ILE A 130 8.60 -4.02 -7.22
CA ILE A 130 9.95 -3.80 -7.71
C ILE A 130 10.04 -2.36 -8.24
N ARG A 131 11.03 -1.62 -7.75
CA ARG A 131 11.25 -0.25 -8.18
C ARG A 131 12.66 -0.04 -8.72
N LYS A 132 12.74 0.51 -9.93
CA LYS A 132 13.99 0.91 -10.59
C LYS A 132 13.83 2.31 -11.19
N GLY A 133 14.29 3.34 -10.47
CA GLY A 133 14.10 4.72 -10.88
C GLY A 133 12.61 5.12 -10.97
N LYS A 134 12.14 5.48 -12.15
CA LYS A 134 10.73 5.80 -12.42
C LYS A 134 9.86 4.58 -12.71
N LEU A 135 10.47 3.41 -12.98
CA LEU A 135 9.75 2.17 -13.22
C LEU A 135 9.31 1.57 -11.89
N LEU A 136 8.04 1.19 -11.80
CA LEU A 136 7.46 0.47 -10.70
C LEU A 136 6.67 -0.71 -11.25
N ILE A 137 6.92 -1.91 -10.72
CA ILE A 137 6.22 -3.14 -11.08
C ILE A 137 5.48 -3.62 -9.84
N ASP A 138 4.16 -3.59 -9.88
CA ASP A 138 3.32 -4.19 -8.85
C ASP A 138 3.16 -5.67 -9.14
N CYS A 139 3.89 -6.47 -8.39
CA CYS A 139 3.93 -7.92 -8.57
C CYS A 139 2.65 -8.64 -8.19
N ARG A 140 1.78 -8.01 -7.39
CA ARG A 140 0.49 -8.59 -6.98
C ARG A 140 -0.56 -8.48 -8.07
N TYR A 141 -0.57 -7.31 -8.72
CA TYR A 141 -1.58 -6.98 -9.73
C TYR A 141 -1.05 -7.08 -11.14
N HIS A 142 0.23 -7.46 -11.28
CA HIS A 142 0.92 -7.58 -12.57
C HIS A 142 0.90 -6.27 -13.37
N THR A 143 0.92 -5.13 -12.67
CA THR A 143 0.77 -3.81 -13.28
C THR A 143 2.11 -3.07 -13.28
N VAL A 144 2.41 -2.42 -14.37
CA VAL A 144 3.62 -1.61 -14.55
C VAL A 144 3.28 -0.14 -14.60
N TYR A 145 4.05 0.66 -13.88
CA TYR A 145 3.93 2.11 -13.84
C TYR A 145 5.22 2.78 -14.25
N TRP A 146 5.13 3.92 -14.90
CA TRP A 146 6.24 4.83 -15.15
C TRP A 146 5.97 6.17 -14.46
N GLY A 147 6.66 6.42 -13.37
CA GLY A 147 6.36 7.56 -12.50
C GLY A 147 4.96 7.43 -11.89
N LYS A 148 4.03 8.26 -12.36
CA LYS A 148 2.62 8.28 -11.91
C LYS A 148 1.65 7.64 -12.91
N HIS A 149 2.13 7.17 -14.06
CA HIS A 149 1.30 6.66 -15.13
C HIS A 149 1.34 5.13 -15.15
N GLU A 150 0.16 4.52 -15.13
CA GLU A 150 0.01 3.10 -15.41
C GLU A 150 0.30 2.87 -16.90
N LEU A 151 1.18 1.93 -17.19
CA LEU A 151 1.56 1.59 -18.56
C LEU A 151 0.80 0.38 -19.08
N ALA A 152 0.79 -0.70 -18.30
CA ALA A 152 0.20 -1.95 -18.72
C ALA A 152 -0.08 -2.88 -17.53
N THR A 153 -1.05 -3.77 -17.70
CA THR A 153 -1.21 -4.98 -16.90
C THR A 153 -0.57 -6.15 -17.65
N LEU A 154 0.35 -6.83 -17.00
CA LEU A 154 1.17 -7.88 -17.61
C LEU A 154 0.48 -9.25 -17.55
N ASN A 155 0.65 -10.05 -18.59
CA ASN A 155 0.38 -11.47 -18.52
C ASN A 155 1.48 -12.21 -17.72
N GLU A 156 1.29 -13.50 -17.43
CA GLU A 156 2.23 -14.28 -16.60
C GLU A 156 3.64 -14.37 -17.20
N ARG A 157 3.79 -14.43 -18.53
CA ARG A 157 5.09 -14.49 -19.20
C ARG A 157 5.80 -13.14 -19.20
N GLU A 158 5.07 -12.07 -19.48
CA GLU A 158 5.59 -10.69 -19.41
C GLU A 158 6.04 -10.33 -18.00
N LYS A 159 5.28 -10.73 -17.00
CA LYS A 159 5.63 -10.60 -15.59
C LYS A 159 6.92 -11.34 -15.27
N ALA A 160 7.01 -12.63 -15.63
CA ALA A 160 8.20 -13.44 -15.37
C ALA A 160 9.45 -12.85 -16.06
N PHE A 161 9.30 -12.33 -17.27
CA PHE A 161 10.37 -11.64 -17.99
C PHE A 161 10.84 -10.37 -17.30
N LEU A 162 9.90 -9.52 -16.88
CA LEU A 162 10.24 -8.29 -16.17
C LEU A 162 10.90 -8.56 -14.80
N TYR A 163 10.49 -9.61 -14.11
CA TYR A 163 11.12 -10.03 -12.85
C TYR A 163 12.56 -10.49 -13.07
N LEU A 164 12.78 -11.32 -14.08
CA LEU A 164 14.11 -11.76 -14.45
C LEU A 164 15.05 -10.58 -14.71
N LEU A 165 14.59 -9.58 -15.46
CA LEU A 165 15.37 -8.37 -15.75
C LEU A 165 15.58 -7.49 -14.50
N ALA A 166 14.58 -7.40 -13.65
CA ALA A 166 14.66 -6.58 -12.43
C ALA A 166 15.60 -7.20 -11.39
N ASP A 167 15.61 -8.53 -11.28
CA ASP A 167 16.47 -9.27 -10.34
C ASP A 167 17.92 -9.30 -10.80
N ALA A 168 18.17 -9.30 -12.07
CA ALA A 168 19.50 -9.35 -12.68
C ALA A 168 20.40 -8.14 -12.34
N SER A 169 19.91 -7.13 -11.62
CA SER A 169 20.60 -5.98 -11.01
C SER A 169 22.05 -5.71 -11.50
N ARG A 170 22.23 -5.11 -12.69
CA ARG A 170 23.53 -4.80 -13.32
C ARG A 170 24.23 -5.97 -14.03
N GLN A 171 23.63 -7.15 -14.12
CA GLN A 171 24.13 -8.25 -14.94
C GLN A 171 23.41 -8.25 -16.27
N VAL A 172 24.11 -8.72 -17.32
CA VAL A 172 23.51 -8.93 -18.64
C VAL A 172 22.73 -10.23 -18.59
N VAL A 173 21.44 -10.18 -18.92
CA VAL A 173 20.61 -11.38 -19.08
C VAL A 173 20.69 -11.78 -20.53
N THR A 174 21.28 -12.95 -20.80
CA THR A 174 21.42 -13.46 -22.18
C THR A 174 20.11 -14.09 -22.67
N HIS A 175 19.99 -14.26 -24.00
CA HIS A 175 18.82 -14.92 -24.59
C HIS A 175 18.64 -16.36 -24.09
N GLU A 176 19.74 -17.07 -23.83
CA GLU A 176 19.72 -18.43 -23.30
C GLU A 176 19.08 -18.48 -21.92
N ILE A 177 19.45 -17.55 -21.01
CA ILE A 177 18.87 -17.44 -19.67
C ILE A 177 17.38 -17.12 -19.76
N ILE A 178 17.01 -16.18 -20.63
CA ILE A 178 15.59 -15.82 -20.84
C ILE A 178 14.80 -17.03 -21.33
N PHE A 179 15.34 -17.75 -22.34
CA PHE A 179 14.69 -18.91 -22.90
C PHE A 179 14.53 -20.04 -21.89
N GLU A 180 15.58 -20.33 -21.12
CA GLU A 180 15.56 -21.37 -20.08
C GLU A 180 14.54 -21.11 -18.98
N GLN A 181 14.36 -19.86 -18.58
CA GLN A 181 13.47 -19.52 -17.47
C GLN A 181 12.02 -19.28 -17.88
N LEU A 182 11.75 -18.88 -19.12
CA LEU A 182 10.41 -18.53 -19.57
C LEU A 182 9.74 -19.58 -20.46
N TRP A 183 10.52 -20.47 -21.09
CA TRP A 183 10.01 -21.45 -22.07
C TRP A 183 10.44 -22.90 -21.81
N LYS A 184 11.23 -23.18 -20.77
CA LYS A 184 11.43 -24.56 -20.33
C LYS A 184 10.21 -25.01 -19.53
N GLU A 185 9.41 -25.91 -20.13
CA GLU A 185 8.40 -26.72 -19.43
C GLU A 185 9.07 -27.78 -18.57
#